data_191ea767432e13dae49d9f8d85455748
#
_entry.id   191ea767432e13dae49d9f8d85455748
#
_cell.length_a   1.000
_cell.length_b   1.000
_cell.length_c   1.000
_cell.angle_alpha   90.00
_cell.angle_beta   90.00
_cell.angle_gamma   90.00
#
_symmetry.space_group_name_H-M   'P 1'
#
loop_
_entity.id
_entity.type
_entity.pdbx_description
1 polymer ?
#
loop_
_entity_poly.entity_id
_entity_poly.type
_entity_poly.pdbx_seq_one_letter_code
_entity_poly.pdbx_strand_id
1 'polypeptide(L)'
;MKKVLIKIGGRSASDEAALAALADEMAALQNEYSFFFVHGGGAEVTRVSSVFGLEAVFENGVRKTSPEEMDVVDMVLGGKMNKYIVRLFSKSGLKSVGISGADGSIFTGKAVAEGSRTGKVDATNPELLDTLAESGYL
;
A
#
# COMPACT_ATOMS: atom_id res chain seq x y z
N MET A 1 -12.31 10.47 16.79
CA MET A 1 -12.87 10.22 15.43
C MET A 1 -13.07 8.72 15.22
N LYS A 2 -14.03 8.34 14.38
CA LYS A 2 -14.21 6.93 14.01
C LYS A 2 -13.12 6.54 12.99
N LYS A 3 -12.46 5.39 13.20
CA LYS A 3 -11.45 4.89 12.26
C LYS A 3 -12.12 4.14 11.10
N VAL A 4 -11.71 4.45 9.87
CA VAL A 4 -12.22 3.80 8.65
C VAL A 4 -11.04 3.27 7.85
N LEU A 5 -11.02 1.98 7.57
CA LEU A 5 -10.05 1.33 6.69
C LEU A 5 -10.66 1.12 5.31
N ILE A 6 -10.05 1.71 4.29
CA ILE A 6 -10.43 1.54 2.88
C ILE A 6 -9.35 0.73 2.18
N LYS A 7 -9.72 -0.42 1.62
CA LYS A 7 -8.80 -1.26 0.84
C LYS A 7 -9.24 -1.30 -0.61
N ILE A 8 -8.32 -0.99 -1.52
CA ILE A 8 -8.55 -1.09 -2.97
C ILE A 8 -7.65 -2.15 -3.61
N GLY A 9 -8.21 -2.84 -4.59
CA GLY A 9 -7.44 -3.78 -5.43
C GLY A 9 -6.56 -3.07 -6.46
N GLY A 10 -5.61 -3.80 -7.05
CA GLY A 10 -4.62 -3.21 -7.95
C GLY A 10 -5.20 -2.53 -9.19
N ARG A 11 -6.30 -3.03 -9.76
CA ARG A 11 -6.96 -2.40 -10.93
C ARG A 11 -7.61 -1.06 -10.57
N SER A 12 -8.31 -1.01 -9.44
CA SER A 12 -8.94 0.23 -8.96
C SER A 12 -7.90 1.27 -8.52
N ALA A 13 -6.70 0.85 -8.12
CA ALA A 13 -5.59 1.75 -7.78
C ALA A 13 -5.00 2.48 -9.01
N SER A 14 -5.38 2.09 -10.21
CA SER A 14 -4.96 2.73 -11.47
C SER A 14 -6.06 3.60 -12.10
N ASP A 15 -7.23 3.65 -11.49
CA ASP A 15 -8.35 4.50 -11.95
C ASP A 15 -8.25 5.87 -11.26
N GLU A 16 -7.63 6.83 -11.94
CA GLU A 16 -7.40 8.18 -11.40
C GLU A 16 -8.69 8.92 -11.09
N ALA A 17 -9.71 8.79 -11.93
CA ALA A 17 -10.98 9.48 -11.74
C ALA A 17 -11.73 8.95 -10.50
N ALA A 18 -11.77 7.62 -10.33
CA ALA A 18 -12.37 7.00 -9.16
C ALA A 18 -11.61 7.33 -7.88
N LEU A 19 -10.27 7.34 -7.93
CA LEU A 19 -9.45 7.72 -6.77
C LEU A 19 -9.59 9.20 -6.41
N ALA A 20 -9.70 10.09 -7.39
CA ALA A 20 -9.91 11.52 -7.14
C ALA A 20 -11.28 11.76 -6.49
N ALA A 21 -12.35 11.16 -7.02
CA ALA A 21 -13.67 11.26 -6.43
C ALA A 21 -13.71 10.72 -4.98
N LEU A 22 -13.04 9.58 -4.73
CA LEU A 22 -12.91 9.04 -3.38
C LEU A 22 -12.14 9.99 -2.45
N ALA A 23 -11.06 10.60 -2.94
CA ALA A 23 -10.28 11.55 -2.16
C ALA A 23 -11.09 12.79 -1.76
N ASP A 24 -11.92 13.30 -2.67
CA ASP A 24 -12.80 14.44 -2.41
C ASP A 24 -13.85 14.11 -1.35
N GLU A 25 -14.47 12.94 -1.42
CA GLU A 25 -15.41 12.44 -0.39
C GLU A 25 -14.71 12.25 0.97
N MET A 26 -13.52 11.67 0.98
CA MET A 26 -12.74 11.52 2.21
C MET A 26 -12.36 12.89 2.80
N ALA A 27 -12.01 13.86 1.98
CA ALA A 27 -11.70 15.22 2.43
C ALA A 27 -12.91 15.91 3.05
N ALA A 28 -14.11 15.71 2.50
CA ALA A 28 -15.35 16.24 3.08
C ALA A 28 -15.65 15.65 4.46
N LEU A 29 -15.22 14.43 4.73
CA LEU A 29 -15.50 13.67 5.96
C LEU A 29 -14.33 13.64 6.96
N GLN A 30 -13.19 14.28 6.68
CA GLN A 30 -11.97 14.20 7.49
C GLN A 30 -12.11 14.73 8.92
N ASN A 31 -13.12 15.55 9.20
CA ASN A 31 -13.39 16.06 10.55
C ASN A 31 -14.16 15.05 11.43
N GLU A 32 -14.79 14.04 10.81
CA GLU A 32 -15.58 13.02 11.52
C GLU A 32 -14.85 11.68 11.59
N TYR A 33 -14.01 11.38 10.60
CA TYR A 33 -13.36 10.08 10.43
C TYR A 33 -11.84 10.22 10.30
N SER A 34 -11.11 9.27 10.91
CA SER A 34 -9.71 9.00 10.60
C SER A 34 -9.64 7.88 9.55
N PHE A 35 -9.08 8.19 8.40
CA PHE A 35 -8.98 7.23 7.32
C PHE A 35 -7.63 6.51 7.29
N PHE A 36 -7.66 5.23 6.98
CA PHE A 36 -6.51 4.41 6.64
C PHE A 36 -6.76 3.82 5.26
N PHE A 37 -5.85 4.05 4.35
CA PHE A 37 -6.00 3.63 2.97
C PHE A 37 -4.98 2.57 2.59
N VAL A 38 -5.44 1.38 2.20
CA VAL A 38 -4.59 0.26 1.81
C VAL A 38 -4.76 0.00 0.32
N HIS A 39 -3.66 0.05 -0.42
CA HIS A 39 -3.65 -0.22 -1.84
C HIS A 39 -2.80 -1.43 -2.20
N GLY A 40 -3.12 -2.06 -3.31
CA GLY A 40 -2.27 -3.02 -3.99
C GLY A 40 -1.66 -2.42 -5.27
N GLY A 41 -1.10 -3.25 -6.11
CA GLY A 41 -0.49 -2.86 -7.38
C GLY A 41 0.13 -4.04 -8.13
N GLY A 42 -0.37 -5.26 -7.89
CA GLY A 42 0.21 -6.48 -8.44
C GLY A 42 0.35 -6.48 -9.97
N ALA A 43 -0.60 -5.89 -10.69
CA ALA A 43 -0.51 -5.76 -12.16
C ALA A 43 0.67 -4.86 -12.57
N GLU A 44 0.87 -3.74 -11.86
CA GLU A 44 1.99 -2.84 -12.13
C GLU A 44 3.33 -3.47 -11.71
N VAL A 45 3.37 -4.21 -10.60
CA VAL A 45 4.54 -5.01 -10.22
C VAL A 45 4.90 -5.98 -11.36
N THR A 46 3.93 -6.77 -11.85
CA THR A 46 4.15 -7.71 -12.96
C THR A 46 4.68 -7.01 -14.20
N ARG A 47 4.09 -5.87 -14.58
CA ARG A 47 4.52 -5.08 -15.73
C ARG A 47 5.97 -4.59 -15.59
N VAL A 48 6.33 -4.08 -14.41
CA VAL A 48 7.70 -3.59 -14.18
C VAL A 48 8.69 -4.74 -14.05
N SER A 49 8.32 -5.85 -13.37
CA SER A 49 9.16 -7.06 -13.30
C SER A 49 9.54 -7.56 -14.71
N SER A 50 8.59 -7.57 -15.65
CA SER A 50 8.87 -8.00 -17.02
C SER A 50 9.87 -7.09 -17.75
N VAL A 51 9.93 -5.80 -17.43
CA VAL A 51 10.95 -4.87 -17.97
C VAL A 51 12.35 -5.24 -17.50
N PHE A 52 12.46 -5.78 -16.28
CA PHE A 52 13.73 -6.28 -15.71
C PHE A 52 14.01 -7.75 -16.08
N GLY A 53 13.20 -8.36 -16.96
CA GLY A 53 13.36 -9.75 -17.35
C GLY A 53 12.96 -10.77 -16.29
N LEU A 54 12.21 -10.34 -15.27
CA LEU A 54 11.70 -11.19 -14.20
C LEU A 54 10.29 -11.67 -14.52
N GLU A 55 10.06 -12.97 -14.43
CA GLU A 55 8.75 -13.57 -14.61
C GLU A 55 8.00 -13.69 -13.29
N ALA A 56 6.75 -13.22 -13.27
CA ALA A 56 5.90 -13.33 -12.10
C ALA A 56 5.40 -14.78 -11.93
N VAL A 57 5.76 -15.41 -10.84
CA VAL A 57 5.35 -16.76 -10.48
C VAL A 57 4.27 -16.71 -9.41
N PHE A 58 3.18 -17.46 -9.62
CA PHE A 58 2.08 -17.58 -8.66
C PHE A 58 1.86 -19.04 -8.28
N GLU A 59 1.62 -19.28 -7.00
CA GLU A 59 1.20 -20.58 -6.50
C GLU A 59 -0.02 -20.39 -5.60
N ASN A 60 -1.12 -21.07 -5.91
CA ASN A 60 -2.40 -20.94 -5.20
C ASN A 60 -2.88 -19.47 -5.04
N GLY A 61 -2.64 -18.63 -6.06
CA GLY A 61 -3.01 -17.22 -6.05
C GLY A 61 -2.06 -16.31 -5.26
N VAL A 62 -1.02 -16.85 -4.65
CA VAL A 62 0.02 -16.10 -3.93
C VAL A 62 1.24 -15.94 -4.82
N ARG A 63 1.75 -14.71 -4.95
CA ARG A 63 2.98 -14.44 -5.68
C ARG A 63 4.18 -15.01 -4.93
N LYS A 64 4.97 -15.82 -5.62
CA LYS A 64 6.30 -16.25 -5.13
C LYS A 64 7.30 -15.15 -5.49
N THR A 65 7.66 -14.35 -4.50
CA THR A 65 8.56 -13.22 -4.70
C THR A 65 9.99 -13.63 -4.36
N SER A 66 10.89 -13.58 -5.36
CA SER A 66 12.32 -13.77 -5.14
C SER A 66 12.95 -12.51 -4.50
N PRO A 67 14.20 -12.58 -4.01
CA PRO A 67 14.92 -11.40 -3.53
C PRO A 67 14.99 -10.30 -4.60
N GLU A 68 15.31 -10.64 -5.85
CA GLU A 68 15.42 -9.69 -6.97
C GLU A 68 14.06 -9.08 -7.33
N GLU A 69 12.99 -9.88 -7.30
CA GLU A 69 11.64 -9.37 -7.54
C GLU A 69 11.16 -8.48 -6.37
N MET A 70 11.67 -8.70 -5.15
CA MET A 70 11.33 -7.85 -4.01
C MET A 70 11.79 -6.40 -4.20
N ASP A 71 12.95 -6.18 -4.82
CA ASP A 71 13.40 -4.83 -5.15
C ASP A 71 12.42 -4.13 -6.09
N VAL A 72 11.86 -4.86 -7.06
CA VAL A 72 10.81 -4.32 -7.94
C VAL A 72 9.52 -4.06 -7.16
N VAL A 73 9.13 -4.94 -6.26
CA VAL A 73 7.94 -4.76 -5.41
C VAL A 73 8.07 -3.48 -4.58
N ASP A 74 9.21 -3.26 -3.94
CA ASP A 74 9.48 -2.05 -3.14
C ASP A 74 9.48 -0.79 -4.00
N MET A 75 10.12 -0.80 -5.16
CA MET A 75 10.10 0.33 -6.09
C MET A 75 8.67 0.66 -6.56
N VAL A 76 7.89 -0.34 -6.86
CA VAL A 76 6.54 -0.16 -7.44
C VAL A 76 5.52 0.17 -6.35
N LEU A 77 5.41 -0.65 -5.31
CA LEU A 77 4.38 -0.47 -4.30
C LEU A 77 4.74 0.66 -3.34
N GLY A 78 5.93 0.65 -2.74
CA GLY A 78 6.38 1.66 -1.79
C GLY A 78 6.73 3.00 -2.45
N GLY A 79 7.29 2.95 -3.66
CA GLY A 79 7.67 4.12 -4.43
C GLY A 79 6.54 4.63 -5.33
N LYS A 80 6.37 4.04 -6.51
CA LYS A 80 5.52 4.56 -7.58
C LYS A 80 4.06 4.70 -7.18
N MET A 81 3.42 3.59 -6.79
CA MET A 81 1.98 3.56 -6.48
C MET A 81 1.65 4.34 -5.22
N ASN A 82 2.41 4.11 -4.16
CA ASN A 82 2.22 4.80 -2.90
C ASN A 82 2.32 6.33 -3.08
N LYS A 83 3.39 6.83 -3.68
CA LYS A 83 3.59 8.27 -3.87
C LYS A 83 2.65 8.89 -4.92
N TYR A 84 2.16 8.11 -5.87
CA TYR A 84 1.10 8.54 -6.77
C TYR A 84 -0.19 8.83 -5.99
N ILE A 85 -0.63 7.89 -5.15
CA ILE A 85 -1.84 8.03 -4.34
C ILE A 85 -1.71 9.19 -3.33
N VAL A 86 -0.57 9.29 -2.64
CA VAL A 86 -0.28 10.40 -1.72
C VAL A 86 -0.43 11.76 -2.42
N ARG A 87 0.18 11.91 -3.61
CA ARG A 87 0.05 13.18 -4.36
C ARG A 87 -1.37 13.47 -4.80
N LEU A 88 -2.11 12.44 -5.19
CA LEU A 88 -3.51 12.59 -5.61
C LEU A 88 -4.39 13.02 -4.42
N PHE A 89 -4.27 12.36 -3.29
CA PHE A 89 -5.03 12.69 -2.08
C PHE A 89 -4.67 14.07 -1.52
N SER A 90 -3.39 14.45 -1.60
CA SER A 90 -2.95 15.80 -1.22
C SER A 90 -3.58 16.90 -2.08
N LYS A 91 -3.90 16.65 -3.36
CA LYS A 91 -4.63 17.59 -4.22
C LYS A 91 -6.04 17.88 -3.71
N SER A 92 -6.70 16.92 -3.09
CA SER A 92 -8.01 17.07 -2.46
C SER A 92 -7.94 17.67 -1.04
N GLY A 93 -6.75 18.11 -0.59
CA GLY A 93 -6.56 18.75 0.72
C GLY A 93 -6.38 17.77 1.89
N LEU A 94 -6.25 16.46 1.63
CA LEU A 94 -5.94 15.48 2.67
C LEU A 94 -4.46 15.56 3.06
N LYS A 95 -4.19 15.58 4.36
CA LYS A 95 -2.83 15.49 4.91
C LYS A 95 -2.35 14.03 4.84
N SER A 96 -1.81 13.64 3.69
CA SER A 96 -1.52 12.23 3.38
C SER A 96 -0.06 11.88 3.58
N VAL A 97 0.21 10.72 4.16
CA VAL A 97 1.53 10.09 4.25
C VAL A 97 1.44 8.66 3.74
N GLY A 98 2.41 8.23 2.99
CA GLY A 98 2.45 6.86 2.46
C GLY A 98 3.59 6.07 3.08
N ILE A 99 3.25 4.96 3.70
CA ILE A 99 4.14 4.02 4.39
C ILE A 99 3.88 2.60 3.91
N SER A 100 4.73 1.68 4.31
CA SER A 100 4.61 0.23 4.11
C SER A 100 4.53 -0.50 5.45
N GLY A 101 4.26 -1.78 5.44
CA GLY A 101 4.26 -2.59 6.66
C GLY A 101 5.63 -2.70 7.35
N ALA A 102 6.72 -2.38 6.64
CA ALA A 102 8.08 -2.38 7.18
C ALA A 102 8.37 -1.14 8.03
N ASP A 103 7.72 0.00 7.71
CA ASP A 103 7.92 1.24 8.45
C ASP A 103 7.43 1.09 9.89
N GLY A 104 8.26 1.45 10.86
CA GLY A 104 7.94 1.29 12.28
C GLY A 104 7.62 -0.14 12.71
N SER A 105 7.99 -1.15 11.90
CA SER A 105 7.64 -2.56 12.15
C SER A 105 6.13 -2.80 12.32
N ILE A 106 5.30 -2.08 11.53
CA ILE A 106 3.83 -2.25 11.56
C ILE A 106 3.45 -3.71 11.37
N PHE A 107 4.12 -4.41 10.44
CA PHE A 107 3.99 -5.85 10.26
C PHE A 107 5.34 -6.54 10.43
N THR A 108 5.36 -7.58 11.24
CA THR A 108 6.49 -8.51 11.33
C THR A 108 6.03 -9.93 11.05
N GLY A 109 6.92 -10.77 10.54
CA GLY A 109 6.54 -12.12 10.16
C GLY A 109 7.72 -12.96 9.69
N LYS A 110 7.39 -14.13 9.14
CA LYS A 110 8.36 -15.11 8.64
C LYS A 110 8.12 -15.39 7.18
N ALA A 111 9.19 -15.62 6.43
CA ALA A 111 9.10 -16.10 5.07
C ALA A 111 8.31 -17.43 5.01
N VAL A 112 7.48 -17.60 3.98
CA VAL A 112 6.70 -18.85 3.79
C VAL A 112 7.54 -20.03 3.33
N ALA A 113 8.72 -19.76 2.75
CA ALA A 113 9.69 -20.76 2.32
C ALA A 113 11.10 -20.15 2.29
N GLU A 114 12.12 -21.00 2.31
CA GLU A 114 13.51 -20.58 2.13
C GLU A 114 13.70 -19.88 0.78
N GLY A 115 14.44 -18.76 0.77
CA GLY A 115 14.68 -17.93 -0.42
C GLY A 115 13.48 -17.10 -0.88
N SER A 116 12.29 -17.24 -0.27
CA SER A 116 11.12 -16.42 -0.59
C SER A 116 11.11 -15.13 0.20
N ARG A 117 10.69 -14.04 -0.46
CA ARG A 117 10.34 -12.77 0.19
C ARG A 117 8.85 -12.64 0.49
N THR A 118 8.04 -13.61 0.07
CA THR A 118 6.64 -13.70 0.51
C THR A 118 6.62 -14.17 1.95
N GLY A 119 5.94 -13.42 2.82
CA GLY A 119 5.88 -13.67 4.25
C GLY A 119 4.46 -13.91 4.77
N LYS A 120 4.39 -14.53 5.92
CA LYS A 120 3.19 -14.61 6.76
C LYS A 120 3.37 -13.68 7.94
N VAL A 121 2.40 -12.79 8.13
CA VAL A 121 2.40 -11.86 9.26
C VAL A 121 2.15 -12.64 10.55
N ASP A 122 3.04 -12.47 11.53
CA ASP A 122 2.94 -13.10 12.86
C ASP A 122 2.54 -12.06 13.93
N ALA A 123 2.94 -10.79 13.75
CA ALA A 123 2.60 -9.74 14.69
C ALA A 123 2.38 -8.40 13.98
N THR A 124 1.64 -7.51 14.66
CA THR A 124 1.36 -6.15 14.19
C THR A 124 1.65 -5.14 15.30
N ASN A 125 2.21 -3.99 14.91
CA ASN A 125 2.41 -2.83 15.80
C ASN A 125 1.70 -1.61 15.21
N PRO A 126 0.58 -1.16 15.78
CA PRO A 126 -0.18 -0.02 15.28
C PRO A 126 0.34 1.34 15.75
N GLU A 127 1.38 1.42 16.59
CA GLU A 127 1.84 2.66 17.25
C GLU A 127 2.10 3.80 16.25
N LEU A 128 2.81 3.51 15.15
CA LEU A 128 3.07 4.52 14.11
C LEU A 128 1.77 4.99 13.44
N LEU A 129 0.86 4.06 13.14
CA LEU A 129 -0.44 4.38 12.53
C LEU A 129 -1.29 5.26 13.44
N ASP A 130 -1.34 4.95 14.74
CA ASP A 130 -2.09 5.73 15.72
C ASP A 130 -1.49 7.13 15.87
N THR A 131 -0.17 7.25 15.95
CA THR A 131 0.54 8.55 16.04
C THR A 131 0.24 9.43 14.81
N LEU A 132 0.27 8.85 13.59
CA LEU A 132 -0.03 9.57 12.37
C LEU A 132 -1.50 10.01 12.33
N ALA A 133 -2.43 9.13 12.69
CA ALA A 133 -3.86 9.44 12.72
C ALA A 133 -4.20 10.52 13.76
N GLU A 134 -3.59 10.48 14.95
CA GLU A 134 -3.74 11.52 15.98
C GLU A 134 -3.18 12.87 15.53
N SER A 135 -2.17 12.87 14.66
CA SER A 135 -1.59 14.07 14.04
C SER A 135 -2.36 14.53 12.78
N GLY A 136 -3.50 13.91 12.49
CA GLY A 136 -4.39 14.23 11.36
C GLY A 136 -3.88 13.78 10.00
N TYR A 137 -2.99 12.81 9.96
CA TYR A 137 -2.57 12.17 8.70
C TYR A 137 -3.53 11.04 8.30
N LEU A 138 -3.72 10.93 6.98
CA LEU A 138 -4.27 9.78 6.28
C LEU A 138 -3.12 8.86 5.89
#